data_1e5302a66f32bed272b0d4da4706510b
#
_entry.id   1e5302a66f32bed272b0d4da4706510b
#
_cell.length_a   1.000
_cell.length_b   1.000
_cell.length_c   1.000
_cell.angle_alpha   90.00
_cell.angle_beta   90.00
_cell.angle_gamma   90.00
#
_symmetry.space_group_name_H-M   'P 1'
#
loop_
_entity.id
_entity.type
_entity.pdbx_description
1 polymer ?
#
loop_
_entity_poly.entity_id
_entity_poly.type
_entity_poly.pdbx_seq_one_letter_code
_entity_poly.pdbx_strand_id
1 'polypeptide(L)'
;MFIHFNMPTYVDEDWPDPDASPELFNPVKLDCRQWARAAKSAGMTYGCLTTKHHSGFCIWDTKTTDYSVMSSPFKRDVVKEYVDAFRAENLDVMLYYSILDTHAHLRPGWIVPEHKDMVKNQLRELLTNYGKISAIIIDGWDAPWSRISYDQIPFEEIYTLIKSIQPDCLVMDLNSAKY
;
A
#
# COMPACT_ATOMS: atom_id res chain seq x y z
N MET A 1 2.14 -3.78 14.62
CA MET A 1 1.27 -2.56 14.55
C MET A 1 0.77 -2.40 13.13
N PHE A 2 -0.53 -2.22 12.91
CA PHE A 2 -1.08 -1.87 11.60
C PHE A 2 -1.34 -0.36 11.57
N ILE A 3 -0.83 0.32 10.54
CA ILE A 3 -0.87 1.78 10.42
C ILE A 3 -1.69 2.13 9.17
N HIS A 4 -2.95 2.51 9.38
CA HIS A 4 -3.81 3.07 8.34
C HIS A 4 -3.58 4.59 8.27
N PHE A 5 -2.68 5.00 7.40
CA PHE A 5 -2.31 6.40 7.22
C PHE A 5 -2.24 6.70 5.72
N ASN A 6 -3.29 7.31 5.20
CA ASN A 6 -3.44 7.60 3.77
C ASN A 6 -4.46 8.74 3.60
N MET A 7 -4.95 9.00 2.39
CA MET A 7 -5.92 10.06 2.08
C MET A 7 -7.14 10.06 3.02
N PRO A 8 -7.76 8.91 3.41
CA PRO A 8 -8.86 8.88 4.37
C PRO A 8 -8.61 9.65 5.68
N THR A 9 -7.35 9.65 6.15
CA THR A 9 -6.95 10.38 7.37
C THR A 9 -7.16 11.90 7.26
N TYR A 10 -7.16 12.44 6.03
CA TYR A 10 -7.21 13.89 5.78
C TYR A 10 -8.56 14.41 5.32
N VAL A 11 -9.44 13.51 4.89
CA VAL A 11 -10.80 13.86 4.44
C VAL A 11 -11.88 13.41 5.42
N ASP A 12 -11.50 12.66 6.48
CA ASP A 12 -12.41 12.10 7.50
C ASP A 12 -13.50 11.20 6.89
N GLU A 13 -13.14 10.46 5.86
CA GLU A 13 -14.02 9.53 5.14
C GLU A 13 -13.28 8.23 4.85
N ASP A 14 -13.92 7.07 5.12
CA ASP A 14 -13.34 5.74 4.81
C ASP A 14 -13.17 5.55 3.29
N TRP A 15 -14.04 6.18 2.50
CA TRP A 15 -14.08 6.14 1.05
C TRP A 15 -13.99 7.56 0.47
N PRO A 16 -12.78 8.12 0.37
CA PRO A 16 -12.57 9.43 -0.23
C PRO A 16 -13.11 9.50 -1.65
N ASP A 17 -13.52 10.71 -2.06
CA ASP A 17 -13.78 10.99 -3.46
C ASP A 17 -12.58 10.55 -4.31
N PRO A 18 -12.78 9.75 -5.37
CA PRO A 18 -11.71 9.35 -6.29
C PRO A 18 -10.91 10.53 -6.88
N ASP A 19 -11.54 11.69 -6.99
CA ASP A 19 -10.95 12.92 -7.52
C ASP A 19 -10.47 13.87 -6.42
N ALA A 20 -10.41 13.42 -5.14
CA ALA A 20 -9.90 14.21 -4.03
C ALA A 20 -8.49 14.73 -4.34
N SER A 21 -8.28 16.04 -4.20
CA SER A 21 -6.99 16.65 -4.56
C SER A 21 -5.85 16.09 -3.69
N PRO A 22 -4.69 15.74 -4.30
CA PRO A 22 -3.48 15.42 -3.55
C PRO A 22 -3.04 16.51 -2.55
N GLU A 23 -3.45 17.77 -2.76
CA GLU A 23 -3.13 18.89 -1.87
C GLU A 23 -3.69 18.72 -0.46
N LEU A 24 -4.72 17.89 -0.28
CA LEU A 24 -5.28 17.59 1.03
C LEU A 24 -4.30 16.76 1.91
N PHE A 25 -3.41 16.00 1.28
CA PHE A 25 -2.42 15.18 2.00
C PHE A 25 -1.19 16.02 2.38
N ASN A 26 -1.24 16.62 3.57
CA ASN A 26 -0.14 17.45 4.09
C ASN A 26 0.20 17.15 5.55
N PRO A 27 0.84 16.00 5.85
CA PRO A 27 1.20 15.57 7.21
C PRO A 27 2.41 16.33 7.78
N VAL A 28 2.28 17.62 8.02
CA VAL A 28 3.39 18.51 8.47
C VAL A 28 4.10 18.04 9.74
N LYS A 29 3.47 17.19 10.57
CA LYS A 29 4.03 16.66 11.82
C LYS A 29 4.38 15.17 11.74
N LEU A 30 4.46 14.59 10.53
CA LEU A 30 4.81 13.18 10.39
C LEU A 30 6.19 12.89 10.97
N ASP A 31 6.26 11.90 11.87
CA ASP A 31 7.47 11.35 12.45
C ASP A 31 7.37 9.82 12.56
N CYS A 32 7.80 9.11 11.53
CA CYS A 32 7.80 7.65 11.51
C CYS A 32 8.72 7.04 12.58
N ARG A 33 9.73 7.78 13.07
CA ARG A 33 10.59 7.33 14.18
C ARG A 33 9.80 7.29 15.48
N GLN A 34 8.87 8.22 15.69
CA GLN A 34 7.98 8.19 16.85
C GLN A 34 7.08 6.94 16.79
N TRP A 35 6.54 6.58 15.62
CA TRP A 35 5.76 5.36 15.44
C TRP A 35 6.58 4.11 15.78
N ALA A 36 7.81 4.02 15.25
CA ALA A 36 8.69 2.88 15.48
C ALA A 36 9.05 2.72 16.97
N ARG A 37 9.41 3.82 17.65
CA ARG A 37 9.69 3.80 19.10
C ARG A 37 8.46 3.39 19.92
N ALA A 38 7.28 3.89 19.57
CA ALA A 38 6.03 3.50 20.23
C ALA A 38 5.73 2.00 20.06
N ALA A 39 5.87 1.48 18.84
CA ALA A 39 5.73 0.06 18.56
C ALA A 39 6.73 -0.79 19.36
N LYS A 40 8.01 -0.39 19.36
CA LYS A 40 9.07 -1.08 20.10
C LYS A 40 8.81 -1.10 21.58
N SER A 41 8.43 0.03 22.17
CA SER A 41 8.14 0.13 23.61
C SER A 41 6.92 -0.69 24.04
N ALA A 42 5.99 -0.93 23.12
CA ALA A 42 4.84 -1.83 23.32
C ALA A 42 5.17 -3.31 23.11
N GLY A 43 6.44 -3.67 22.85
CA GLY A 43 6.86 -5.06 22.63
C GLY A 43 6.48 -5.62 21.26
N MET A 44 6.11 -4.78 20.29
CA MET A 44 5.79 -5.22 18.93
C MET A 44 7.07 -5.60 18.19
N THR A 45 6.95 -6.54 17.25
CA THR A 45 8.08 -7.06 16.47
C THR A 45 8.04 -6.63 15.00
N TYR A 46 6.90 -6.15 14.52
CA TYR A 46 6.72 -5.65 13.15
C TYR A 46 5.68 -4.53 13.07
N GLY A 47 5.73 -3.78 11.98
CA GLY A 47 4.68 -2.86 11.57
C GLY A 47 4.21 -3.17 10.15
N CYS A 48 2.96 -2.79 9.85
CA CYS A 48 2.37 -2.86 8.53
C CYS A 48 1.80 -1.49 8.17
N LEU A 49 2.30 -0.87 7.08
CA LEU A 49 1.85 0.44 6.62
C LEU A 49 0.94 0.30 5.40
N THR A 50 -0.17 1.03 5.40
CA THR A 50 -1.05 1.17 4.23
C THR A 50 -0.38 2.03 3.17
N THR A 51 0.28 1.41 2.19
CA THR A 51 1.00 2.14 1.12
C THR A 51 0.04 2.76 0.11
N LYS A 52 -1.02 2.04 -0.24
CA LYS A 52 -2.14 2.49 -1.06
C LYS A 52 -3.43 1.90 -0.52
N HIS A 53 -4.43 2.75 -0.24
CA HIS A 53 -5.78 2.35 0.11
C HIS A 53 -6.68 2.37 -1.14
N HIS A 54 -7.96 2.08 -1.00
CA HIS A 54 -8.94 1.91 -2.10
C HIS A 54 -9.13 3.15 -2.98
N SER A 55 -8.82 4.35 -2.45
CA SER A 55 -8.85 5.58 -3.25
C SER A 55 -7.78 5.65 -4.34
N GLY A 56 -6.73 4.83 -4.25
CA GLY A 56 -5.63 4.83 -5.21
C GLY A 56 -4.47 5.77 -4.86
N PHE A 57 -4.59 6.59 -3.80
CA PHE A 57 -3.52 7.53 -3.43
C PHE A 57 -2.29 6.78 -2.91
N CYS A 58 -1.16 6.95 -3.61
CA CYS A 58 0.12 6.32 -3.32
C CYS A 58 0.96 7.19 -2.40
N ILE A 59 1.36 6.69 -1.21
CA ILE A 59 2.17 7.47 -0.26
C ILE A 59 3.68 7.25 -0.43
N TRP A 60 4.12 6.84 -1.63
CA TRP A 60 5.53 6.71 -2.03
C TRP A 60 5.80 7.39 -3.36
N ASP A 61 7.08 7.53 -3.74
CA ASP A 61 7.52 8.10 -5.03
C ASP A 61 7.28 7.09 -6.16
N THR A 62 6.00 6.86 -6.49
CA THR A 62 5.62 6.00 -7.62
C THR A 62 5.81 6.71 -8.96
N LYS A 63 6.10 5.91 -10.00
CA LYS A 63 6.17 6.37 -11.40
C LYS A 63 4.97 5.91 -12.23
N THR A 64 3.97 5.29 -11.57
CA THR A 64 2.82 4.69 -12.25
C THR A 64 1.60 5.60 -12.30
N THR A 65 1.55 6.62 -11.46
CA THR A 65 0.44 7.58 -11.37
C THR A 65 0.91 8.91 -10.77
N ASP A 66 0.25 9.99 -11.14
CA ASP A 66 0.43 11.30 -10.50
C ASP A 66 -0.40 11.43 -9.21
N TYR A 67 -1.33 10.50 -8.94
CA TYR A 67 -2.13 10.48 -7.71
C TYR A 67 -1.30 9.93 -6.54
N SER A 68 -0.36 10.73 -6.10
CA SER A 68 0.62 10.31 -5.10
C SER A 68 1.07 11.45 -4.18
N VAL A 69 1.77 11.07 -3.12
CA VAL A 69 2.38 12.01 -2.18
C VAL A 69 3.33 13.00 -2.85
N MET A 70 3.92 12.64 -4.00
CA MET A 70 4.82 13.54 -4.73
C MET A 70 4.08 14.70 -5.43
N SER A 71 2.79 14.56 -5.66
CA SER A 71 1.90 15.63 -6.14
C SER A 71 1.25 16.45 -5.01
N SER A 72 1.48 16.06 -3.75
CA SER A 72 1.00 16.77 -2.57
C SER A 72 1.96 17.89 -2.14
N PRO A 73 1.56 18.83 -1.27
CA PRO A 73 2.45 19.83 -0.68
C PRO A 73 3.56 19.18 0.18
N PHE A 74 3.31 17.99 0.70
CA PHE A 74 4.24 17.27 1.57
C PHE A 74 5.49 16.78 0.84
N LYS A 75 5.36 16.22 -0.35
CA LYS A 75 6.46 15.82 -1.28
C LYS A 75 7.57 15.00 -0.64
N ARG A 76 7.23 14.13 0.31
CA ARG A 76 8.17 13.20 0.96
C ARG A 76 7.64 11.78 0.86
N ASP A 77 8.52 10.83 0.59
CA ASP A 77 8.19 9.40 0.50
C ASP A 77 7.95 8.82 1.89
N VAL A 78 6.67 8.65 2.24
CA VAL A 78 6.26 8.14 3.57
C VAL A 78 6.66 6.68 3.76
N VAL A 79 6.62 5.88 2.68
CA VAL A 79 7.04 4.46 2.74
C VAL A 79 8.51 4.37 3.08
N LYS A 80 9.36 5.20 2.45
CA LYS A 80 10.79 5.24 2.77
C LYS A 80 11.03 5.62 4.22
N GLU A 81 10.37 6.67 4.72
CA GLU A 81 10.54 7.12 6.10
C GLU A 81 10.09 6.06 7.12
N TYR A 82 8.97 5.39 6.84
CA TYR A 82 8.49 4.28 7.65
C TYR A 82 9.48 3.12 7.68
N VAL A 83 9.95 2.68 6.52
CA VAL A 83 10.89 1.56 6.40
C VAL A 83 12.19 1.84 7.15
N ASP A 84 12.77 3.03 6.94
CA ASP A 84 14.02 3.43 7.60
C ASP A 84 13.84 3.49 9.12
N ALA A 85 12.72 4.04 9.60
CA ALA A 85 12.44 4.18 11.03
C ALA A 85 12.23 2.82 11.73
N PHE A 86 11.45 1.92 11.11
CA PHE A 86 11.15 0.62 11.71
C PHE A 86 12.39 -0.28 11.76
N ARG A 87 13.20 -0.28 10.71
CA ARG A 87 14.48 -1.02 10.70
C ARG A 87 15.47 -0.50 11.72
N ALA A 88 15.54 0.81 11.93
CA ALA A 88 16.40 1.40 12.95
C ALA A 88 16.09 0.90 14.37
N GLU A 89 14.84 0.52 14.63
CA GLU A 89 14.39 -0.08 15.89
C GLU A 89 14.41 -1.62 15.88
N ASN A 90 14.98 -2.25 14.86
CA ASN A 90 14.96 -3.71 14.64
C ASN A 90 13.53 -4.29 14.61
N LEU A 91 12.62 -3.60 13.96
CA LEU A 91 11.27 -4.07 13.68
C LEU A 91 11.17 -4.54 12.23
N ASP A 92 10.47 -5.64 12.01
CA ASP A 92 10.18 -6.12 10.67
C ASP A 92 9.22 -5.18 9.94
N VAL A 93 9.40 -5.07 8.63
CA VAL A 93 8.62 -4.20 7.75
C VAL A 93 7.64 -5.02 6.95
N MET A 94 6.36 -4.71 7.12
CA MET A 94 5.27 -5.23 6.29
C MET A 94 4.56 -4.08 5.59
N LEU A 95 3.99 -4.35 4.42
CA LEU A 95 3.23 -3.39 3.63
C LEU A 95 1.82 -3.90 3.38
N TYR A 96 0.85 -3.00 3.39
CA TYR A 96 -0.50 -3.25 2.90
C TYR A 96 -0.67 -2.53 1.56
N TYR A 97 -1.34 -3.18 0.63
CA TYR A 97 -1.62 -2.68 -0.71
C TYR A 97 -3.03 -3.06 -1.15
N SER A 98 -3.83 -2.10 -1.58
CA SER A 98 -5.13 -2.37 -2.18
C SER A 98 -5.02 -2.55 -3.69
N ILE A 99 -5.60 -3.63 -4.23
CA ILE A 99 -5.78 -3.78 -5.68
C ILE A 99 -6.94 -2.93 -6.19
N LEU A 100 -7.96 -2.66 -5.37
CA LEU A 100 -9.00 -1.70 -5.72
C LEU A 100 -8.39 -0.31 -5.81
N ASP A 101 -8.70 0.41 -6.87
CA ASP A 101 -8.22 1.76 -7.11
C ASP A 101 -9.34 2.55 -7.79
N THR A 102 -10.07 3.33 -6.98
CA THR A 102 -11.23 4.05 -7.48
C THR A 102 -10.83 5.24 -8.34
N HIS A 103 -9.66 5.86 -8.07
CA HIS A 103 -9.13 6.94 -8.89
C HIS A 103 -8.78 6.47 -10.31
N ALA A 104 -8.07 5.34 -10.41
CA ALA A 104 -7.71 4.74 -11.71
C ALA A 104 -8.87 3.97 -12.35
N HIS A 105 -10.08 3.98 -11.78
CA HIS A 105 -11.24 3.16 -12.23
C HIS A 105 -10.95 1.66 -12.25
N LEU A 106 -9.97 1.17 -11.49
CA LEU A 106 -9.71 -0.25 -11.31
C LEU A 106 -10.76 -0.83 -10.38
N ARG A 107 -11.89 -1.21 -10.95
CA ARG A 107 -13.08 -1.77 -10.29
C ARG A 107 -13.83 -2.71 -11.23
N PRO A 108 -14.69 -3.62 -10.74
CA PRO A 108 -15.41 -4.56 -11.57
C PRO A 108 -16.15 -3.92 -12.75
N GLY A 109 -16.04 -4.54 -13.91
CA GLY A 109 -16.64 -4.05 -15.15
C GLY A 109 -15.79 -3.00 -15.90
N TRP A 110 -14.69 -2.52 -15.32
CA TRP A 110 -13.82 -1.49 -15.90
C TRP A 110 -12.34 -1.91 -15.95
N ILE A 111 -12.03 -3.16 -15.53
CA ILE A 111 -10.65 -3.65 -15.49
C ILE A 111 -10.15 -3.91 -16.91
N VAL A 112 -9.05 -3.24 -17.25
CA VAL A 112 -8.32 -3.36 -18.51
C VAL A 112 -6.90 -3.89 -18.26
N PRO A 113 -6.17 -4.37 -19.30
CA PRO A 113 -4.80 -4.88 -19.12
C PRO A 113 -3.86 -3.89 -18.44
N GLU A 114 -3.97 -2.60 -18.74
CA GLU A 114 -3.16 -1.53 -18.18
C GLU A 114 -3.29 -1.43 -16.66
N HIS A 115 -4.45 -1.76 -16.09
CA HIS A 115 -4.65 -1.83 -14.64
C HIS A 115 -3.82 -2.95 -14.01
N LYS A 116 -3.73 -4.11 -14.66
CA LYS A 116 -2.89 -5.21 -14.19
C LYS A 116 -1.40 -4.83 -14.22
N ASP A 117 -0.98 -4.15 -15.29
CA ASP A 117 0.39 -3.67 -15.42
C ASP A 117 0.71 -2.60 -14.38
N MET A 118 -0.21 -1.69 -14.11
CA MET A 118 -0.08 -0.70 -13.03
C MET A 118 0.11 -1.39 -11.67
N VAL A 119 -0.75 -2.35 -11.31
CA VAL A 119 -0.63 -3.13 -10.05
C VAL A 119 0.73 -3.82 -9.96
N LYS A 120 1.14 -4.52 -11.03
CA LYS A 120 2.44 -5.22 -11.07
C LYS A 120 3.62 -4.26 -10.95
N ASN A 121 3.55 -3.09 -11.58
CA ASN A 121 4.62 -2.09 -11.52
C ASN A 121 4.70 -1.42 -10.14
N GLN A 122 3.57 -1.08 -9.53
CA GLN A 122 3.51 -0.57 -8.17
C GLN A 122 4.10 -1.57 -7.16
N LEU A 123 3.76 -2.84 -7.27
CA LEU A 123 4.34 -3.89 -6.42
C LEU A 123 5.84 -4.07 -6.67
N ARG A 124 6.32 -3.96 -7.93
CA ARG A 124 7.77 -3.95 -8.20
C ARG A 124 8.46 -2.79 -7.50
N GLU A 125 7.94 -1.57 -7.61
CA GLU A 125 8.50 -0.41 -6.91
C GLU A 125 8.62 -0.67 -5.40
N LEU A 126 7.54 -1.12 -4.77
CA LEU A 126 7.50 -1.40 -3.33
C LEU A 126 8.48 -2.49 -2.89
N LEU A 127 8.74 -3.49 -3.75
CA LEU A 127 9.62 -4.61 -3.44
C LEU A 127 11.07 -4.40 -3.86
N THR A 128 11.39 -3.39 -4.69
CA THR A 128 12.75 -3.15 -5.15
C THR A 128 13.38 -1.90 -4.54
N ASN A 129 12.59 -0.88 -4.18
CA ASN A 129 13.13 0.42 -3.78
C ASN A 129 13.39 0.52 -2.26
N TYR A 130 12.82 -0.37 -1.47
CA TYR A 130 12.82 -0.25 0.01
C TYR A 130 13.55 -1.39 0.73
N GLY A 131 14.30 -2.24 -0.01
CA GLY A 131 15.02 -3.39 0.55
C GLY A 131 14.09 -4.50 1.01
N LYS A 132 14.49 -5.29 2.02
CA LYS A 132 13.72 -6.47 2.48
C LYS A 132 12.35 -6.06 3.03
N ILE A 133 11.30 -6.69 2.51
CA ILE A 133 9.91 -6.60 2.99
C ILE A 133 9.52 -7.98 3.52
N SER A 134 9.14 -8.06 4.79
CA SER A 134 8.85 -9.36 5.44
C SER A 134 7.51 -9.93 5.00
N ALA A 135 6.53 -9.07 4.74
CA ALA A 135 5.23 -9.49 4.21
C ALA A 135 4.56 -8.36 3.42
N ILE A 136 3.72 -8.74 2.47
CA ILE A 136 2.78 -7.84 1.83
C ILE A 136 1.35 -8.38 1.99
N ILE A 137 0.46 -7.54 2.51
CA ILE A 137 -0.96 -7.82 2.67
C ILE A 137 -1.67 -7.14 1.53
N ILE A 138 -2.37 -7.90 0.71
CA ILE A 138 -3.11 -7.40 -0.44
C ILE A 138 -4.60 -7.46 -0.11
N ASP A 139 -5.29 -6.37 -0.39
CA ASP A 139 -6.70 -6.22 -0.12
C ASP A 139 -7.47 -5.93 -1.40
N GLY A 140 -8.74 -6.35 -1.46
CA GLY A 140 -9.66 -6.02 -2.55
C GLY A 140 -10.17 -7.21 -3.36
N TRP A 141 -9.56 -8.40 -3.28
CA TRP A 141 -10.14 -9.59 -3.90
C TRP A 141 -11.39 -10.08 -3.16
N ASP A 142 -12.41 -10.47 -3.91
CA ASP A 142 -13.66 -11.10 -3.45
C ASP A 142 -14.34 -10.42 -2.25
N ALA A 143 -13.90 -9.24 -1.86
CA ALA A 143 -14.56 -8.47 -0.83
C ALA A 143 -15.93 -8.00 -1.31
N PRO A 144 -16.98 -8.03 -0.48
CA PRO A 144 -18.33 -7.62 -0.88
C PRO A 144 -18.42 -6.19 -1.44
N TRP A 145 -17.52 -5.33 -1.00
CA TRP A 145 -17.42 -3.93 -1.39
C TRP A 145 -16.55 -3.71 -2.63
N SER A 146 -15.57 -4.57 -2.92
CA SER A 146 -14.68 -4.47 -4.07
C SER A 146 -15.16 -5.31 -5.27
N ARG A 147 -15.52 -6.58 -5.01
CA ARG A 147 -15.95 -7.56 -6.02
C ARG A 147 -14.96 -7.83 -7.16
N ILE A 148 -13.67 -7.49 -6.98
CA ILE A 148 -12.63 -7.88 -7.94
C ILE A 148 -12.37 -9.37 -7.77
N SER A 149 -12.57 -10.16 -8.83
CA SER A 149 -12.37 -11.60 -8.79
C SER A 149 -10.94 -12.00 -9.15
N TYR A 150 -10.54 -13.22 -8.76
CA TYR A 150 -9.27 -13.82 -9.18
C TYR A 150 -9.18 -14.08 -10.68
N ASP A 151 -10.31 -14.14 -11.41
CA ASP A 151 -10.30 -14.22 -12.88
C ASP A 151 -9.90 -12.87 -13.51
N GLN A 152 -10.23 -11.77 -12.86
CA GLN A 152 -9.93 -10.43 -13.35
C GLN A 152 -8.47 -10.03 -13.05
N ILE A 153 -8.02 -10.27 -11.81
CA ILE A 153 -6.62 -10.09 -11.40
C ILE A 153 -6.18 -11.38 -10.68
N PRO A 154 -5.49 -12.31 -11.36
CA PRO A 154 -5.13 -13.60 -10.77
C PRO A 154 -4.14 -13.44 -9.60
N PHE A 155 -4.51 -14.00 -8.43
CA PHE A 155 -3.63 -14.02 -7.27
C PHE A 155 -2.29 -14.67 -7.58
N GLU A 156 -2.29 -15.78 -8.30
CA GLU A 156 -1.08 -16.55 -8.64
C GLU A 156 -0.07 -15.72 -9.47
N GLU A 157 -0.55 -14.83 -10.34
CA GLU A 157 0.33 -13.93 -11.10
C GLU A 157 1.02 -12.92 -10.17
N ILE A 158 0.27 -12.36 -9.23
CA ILE A 158 0.78 -11.40 -8.25
C ILE A 158 1.72 -12.11 -7.27
N TYR A 159 1.34 -13.26 -6.76
CA TYR A 159 2.17 -14.11 -5.91
C TYR A 159 3.50 -14.45 -6.57
N THR A 160 3.46 -14.94 -7.81
CA THR A 160 4.66 -15.31 -8.57
C THR A 160 5.58 -14.11 -8.78
N LEU A 161 5.01 -12.94 -9.11
CA LEU A 161 5.77 -11.70 -9.24
C LEU A 161 6.51 -11.36 -7.93
N ILE A 162 5.79 -11.34 -6.80
CA ILE A 162 6.36 -11.00 -5.49
C ILE A 162 7.48 -11.97 -5.14
N LYS A 163 7.24 -13.29 -5.28
CA LYS A 163 8.24 -14.33 -4.99
C LYS A 163 9.44 -14.29 -5.92
N SER A 164 9.30 -13.84 -7.16
CA SER A 164 10.42 -13.67 -8.08
C SER A 164 11.37 -12.53 -7.67
N ILE A 165 10.85 -11.52 -6.95
CA ILE A 165 11.62 -10.35 -6.50
C ILE A 165 12.18 -10.60 -5.09
N GLN A 166 11.32 -11.04 -4.18
CA GLN A 166 11.67 -11.35 -2.79
C GLN A 166 11.10 -12.72 -2.38
N PRO A 167 11.89 -13.80 -2.53
CA PRO A 167 11.41 -15.18 -2.26
C PRO A 167 10.89 -15.39 -0.83
N ASP A 168 11.47 -14.69 0.15
CA ASP A 168 11.11 -14.83 1.57
C ASP A 168 9.93 -13.94 1.98
N CYS A 169 9.48 -13.02 1.13
CA CYS A 169 8.33 -12.17 1.44
C CYS A 169 7.06 -13.00 1.56
N LEU A 170 6.37 -12.89 2.68
CA LEU A 170 5.05 -13.51 2.85
C LEU A 170 4.01 -12.72 2.05
N VAL A 171 3.09 -13.42 1.41
CA VAL A 171 2.01 -12.82 0.62
C VAL A 171 0.68 -13.28 1.17
N MET A 172 -0.18 -12.33 1.50
CA MET A 172 -1.49 -12.60 2.08
C MET A 172 -2.58 -11.87 1.29
N ASP A 173 -3.66 -12.56 0.96
CA ASP A 173 -4.93 -11.94 0.62
C ASP A 173 -5.74 -11.71 1.91
N LEU A 174 -6.09 -10.45 2.16
CA LEU A 174 -6.76 -10.07 3.41
C LEU A 174 -8.18 -10.66 3.54
N ASN A 175 -8.86 -10.87 2.42
CA ASN A 175 -10.28 -11.24 2.41
C ASN A 175 -10.55 -12.71 2.13
N SER A 176 -9.51 -13.49 1.86
CA SER A 176 -9.65 -14.90 1.49
C SER A 176 -9.22 -15.85 2.58
N ALA A 177 -9.99 -16.92 2.77
CA ALA A 177 -9.56 -18.08 3.55
C ALA A 177 -8.71 -19.07 2.71
N LYS A 178 -8.53 -18.81 1.41
CA LYS A 178 -7.81 -19.69 0.49
C LYS A 178 -6.32 -19.33 0.37
N TYR A 179 -5.98 -18.03 0.50
CA TYR A 179 -4.63 -17.50 0.26
C TYR A 179 -4.08 -16.74 1.44
#